data_8ea495da5cf50d2c11d2e84f00c05a2c
#
_entry.id   8ea495da5cf50d2c11d2e84f00c05a2c
#
_cell.length_a   1.000
_cell.length_b   1.000
_cell.length_c   1.000
_cell.angle_alpha   90.00
_cell.angle_beta   90.00
_cell.angle_gamma   90.00
#
_symmetry.space_group_name_H-M   'P 1'
#
loop_
_entity.id
_entity.type
_entity.pdbx_description
1 polymer ?
#
loop_
_entity_poly.entity_id
_entity_poly.type
_entity_poly.pdbx_seq_one_letter_code
_entity_poly.pdbx_strand_id
1 'polypeptide(L)'
;MEKFHAMFHGTDVYINGKYKYSSNEILTAYLNLNLSIEELTEWLFQLKAELRDLKLRVDFDDEERFVGYEENVQWTQKLIDKIDAIWPTLPPYNRLIQPHQMQRNKLRVCLTRFSDMLDGDRTANLLDGMEIDEEDDDEAYLSTLVRFVPIDMDWYWTDGDSQHAMDNLNRMNELNQAIEDLMQPYIHWVEDALRVKCCYEKLLTDYLHIKHGFLTEADLAKQFAAYFKTESMAAMAHRKLNGPAPLTSCHEVFTPEGGTPFLCASYDFDRLGAFLYEDFFRGLAEHYIPKQCSNCGKWFLIDAGIYSDYCENPLTEDETKTCRMVSARKKYDTKCKEDPIWLIYNRAYKAHYARYLKKKMTTAQFEQWSRYAVELREQAVRKEISFEEYVLTIKK
;
A
#
# COMPACT_ATOMS: atom_id res chain seq x y z
N MET A 1 17.28 1.31 -1.11
CA MET A 1 16.02 1.98 -1.50
C MET A 1 16.35 3.42 -1.80
N GLU A 2 15.80 4.00 -2.87
CA GLU A 2 16.00 5.42 -3.06
C GLU A 2 15.38 6.20 -1.93
N LYS A 3 16.19 7.11 -1.40
CA LYS A 3 15.71 8.14 -0.50
C LYS A 3 14.73 9.02 -1.27
N PHE A 4 13.61 9.32 -0.68
CA PHE A 4 12.68 10.29 -1.25
C PHE A 4 12.36 11.36 -0.21
N HIS A 5 12.13 12.54 -0.75
CA HIS A 5 11.82 13.71 0.02
C HIS A 5 10.31 13.96 0.01
N ALA A 6 9.70 14.19 1.17
CA ALA A 6 8.29 14.51 1.29
C ALA A 6 8.06 15.78 2.08
N MET A 7 7.24 16.66 1.54
CA MET A 7 6.83 17.91 2.15
C MET A 7 5.34 17.86 2.46
N PHE A 8 4.98 18.24 3.68
CA PHE A 8 3.61 18.20 4.20
C PHE A 8 3.10 19.62 4.43
N HIS A 9 1.94 19.94 3.84
CA HIS A 9 1.26 21.20 4.04
C HIS A 9 -0.26 20.97 4.13
N GLY A 10 -0.83 21.08 5.33
CA GLY A 10 -2.22 20.70 5.58
C GLY A 10 -2.46 19.25 5.17
N THR A 11 -3.40 19.05 4.24
CA THR A 11 -3.76 17.74 3.69
C THR A 11 -2.96 17.32 2.46
N ASP A 12 -2.08 18.20 1.99
CA ASP A 12 -1.30 17.98 0.79
C ASP A 12 0.08 17.42 1.12
N VAL A 13 0.50 16.43 0.35
CA VAL A 13 1.82 15.79 0.45
C VAL A 13 2.51 15.91 -0.92
N TYR A 14 3.72 16.48 -0.93
CA TYR A 14 4.51 16.66 -2.15
C TYR A 14 5.74 15.76 -2.08
N ILE A 15 5.82 14.79 -2.99
CA ILE A 15 6.97 13.88 -3.10
C ILE A 15 7.97 14.43 -4.10
N ASN A 16 9.24 14.57 -3.65
CA ASN A 16 10.36 15.15 -4.42
C ASN A 16 10.02 16.50 -5.06
N GLY A 17 9.18 17.32 -4.39
CA GLY A 17 8.76 18.63 -4.88
C GLY A 17 7.89 18.63 -6.16
N LYS A 18 7.58 17.47 -6.70
CA LYS A 18 6.93 17.33 -8.02
C LYS A 18 5.57 16.67 -7.96
N TYR A 19 5.42 15.62 -7.17
CA TYR A 19 4.22 14.78 -7.19
C TYR A 19 3.36 15.06 -5.97
N LYS A 20 2.15 15.52 -6.23
CA LYS A 20 1.18 15.84 -5.18
C LYS A 20 0.25 14.65 -4.92
N TYR A 21 0.03 14.35 -3.64
CA TYR A 21 -0.93 13.39 -3.11
C TYR A 21 -1.73 14.03 -1.98
N SER A 22 -2.88 13.46 -1.67
CA SER A 22 -3.60 13.77 -0.42
C SER A 22 -3.04 12.92 0.72
N SER A 23 -3.11 13.41 1.95
CA SER A 23 -2.76 12.62 3.13
C SER A 23 -3.48 11.28 3.13
N ASN A 24 -2.77 10.20 3.46
CA ASN A 24 -3.25 8.82 3.46
C ASN A 24 -3.66 8.24 2.09
N GLU A 25 -3.46 8.95 0.98
CA GLU A 25 -3.74 8.43 -0.37
C GLU A 25 -2.82 7.25 -0.70
N ILE A 26 -1.53 7.39 -0.38
CA ILE A 26 -0.53 6.33 -0.60
C ILE A 26 -0.85 5.12 0.29
N LEU A 27 -1.14 5.32 1.57
CA LEU A 27 -1.56 4.23 2.46
C LEU A 27 -2.81 3.50 1.92
N THR A 28 -3.79 4.25 1.39
CA THR A 28 -5.01 3.67 0.79
C THR A 28 -4.70 2.77 -0.40
N ALA A 29 -3.71 3.13 -1.22
CA ALA A 29 -3.26 2.29 -2.33
C ALA A 29 -2.65 0.97 -1.83
N TYR A 30 -1.80 1.01 -0.80
CA TYR A 30 -1.21 -0.20 -0.20
C TYR A 30 -2.22 -1.08 0.55
N LEU A 31 -3.25 -0.51 1.16
CA LEU A 31 -4.36 -1.26 1.75
C LEU A 31 -5.13 -2.06 0.68
N ASN A 32 -5.19 -1.57 -0.56
CA ASN A 32 -5.80 -2.27 -1.70
C ASN A 32 -4.87 -3.27 -2.39
N LEU A 33 -3.64 -3.44 -1.90
CA LEU A 33 -2.72 -4.43 -2.45
C LEU A 33 -3.32 -5.84 -2.33
N ASN A 34 -3.40 -6.54 -3.46
CA ASN A 34 -3.95 -7.89 -3.52
C ASN A 34 -2.88 -8.94 -3.18
N LEU A 35 -2.35 -8.85 -1.97
CA LEU A 35 -1.43 -9.83 -1.37
C LEU A 35 -1.91 -10.15 0.04
N SER A 36 -1.87 -11.42 0.40
CA SER A 36 -2.25 -11.87 1.74
C SER A 36 -1.09 -11.68 2.74
N ILE A 37 -1.41 -11.73 4.04
CA ILE A 37 -0.41 -11.70 5.11
C ILE A 37 0.51 -12.92 5.00
N GLU A 38 -0.05 -14.07 4.66
CA GLU A 38 0.66 -15.34 4.50
C GLU A 38 1.69 -15.23 3.36
N GLU A 39 1.29 -14.75 2.18
CA GLU A 39 2.18 -14.55 1.04
C GLU A 39 3.33 -13.58 1.37
N LEU A 40 3.02 -12.43 1.97
CA LEU A 40 4.03 -11.45 2.36
C LEU A 40 4.98 -11.99 3.45
N THR A 41 4.46 -12.79 4.38
CA THR A 41 5.27 -13.44 5.43
C THR A 41 6.22 -14.48 4.83
N GLU A 42 5.73 -15.27 3.89
CA GLU A 42 6.54 -16.24 3.16
C GLU A 42 7.64 -15.55 2.36
N TRP A 43 7.31 -14.51 1.59
CA TRP A 43 8.28 -13.74 0.82
C TRP A 43 9.36 -13.12 1.72
N LEU A 44 8.96 -12.56 2.87
CA LEU A 44 9.91 -11.98 3.81
C LEU A 44 10.84 -13.03 4.41
N PHE A 45 10.27 -14.18 4.79
CA PHE A 45 11.05 -15.28 5.32
C PHE A 45 12.10 -15.78 4.32
N GLN A 46 11.69 -15.96 3.08
CA GLN A 46 12.53 -16.46 2.00
C GLN A 46 13.64 -15.46 1.64
N LEU A 47 13.34 -14.16 1.47
CA LEU A 47 14.36 -13.14 1.22
C LEU A 47 15.40 -13.07 2.35
N LYS A 48 14.95 -13.16 3.61
CA LYS A 48 15.88 -13.13 4.77
C LYS A 48 16.67 -14.41 4.92
N ALA A 49 16.08 -15.56 4.60
CA ALA A 49 16.78 -16.85 4.64
C ALA A 49 17.88 -16.87 3.60
N GLU A 50 17.56 -16.46 2.35
CA GLU A 50 18.55 -16.40 1.28
C GLU A 50 19.71 -15.46 1.61
N LEU A 51 19.40 -14.24 2.10
CA LEU A 51 20.45 -13.29 2.51
C LEU A 51 21.34 -13.87 3.62
N ARG A 52 20.76 -14.58 4.59
CA ARG A 52 21.52 -15.24 5.66
C ARG A 52 22.38 -16.37 5.10
N ASP A 53 21.82 -17.19 4.22
CA ASP A 53 22.51 -18.34 3.64
C ASP A 53 23.68 -17.90 2.75
N LEU A 54 23.51 -16.79 2.01
CA LEU A 54 24.61 -16.16 1.28
C LEU A 54 25.75 -15.72 2.20
N LYS A 55 25.46 -15.19 3.39
CA LYS A 55 26.46 -14.77 4.38
C LYS A 55 27.16 -15.96 5.06
N LEU A 56 26.44 -17.04 5.32
CA LEU A 56 26.99 -18.23 6.02
C LEU A 56 27.86 -19.08 5.09
N ARG A 57 27.68 -19.00 3.77
CA ARG A 57 28.48 -19.76 2.78
C ARG A 57 29.92 -19.29 2.62
N VAL A 58 30.29 -18.22 3.31
CA VAL A 58 31.70 -17.81 3.46
C VAL A 58 32.48 -18.74 4.40
N ASP A 59 31.80 -19.60 5.21
CA ASP A 59 32.41 -20.60 6.06
C ASP A 59 32.52 -21.94 5.33
N PHE A 60 33.70 -22.26 4.89
CA PHE A 60 34.21 -23.11 3.82
C PHE A 60 34.23 -24.66 4.01
N ASP A 61 33.41 -25.27 4.81
CA ASP A 61 33.70 -26.68 5.20
C ASP A 61 32.75 -27.76 4.67
N ASP A 62 31.79 -27.50 3.75
CA ASP A 62 30.86 -28.57 3.34
C ASP A 62 30.51 -28.58 1.84
N GLU A 63 31.12 -29.51 1.08
CA GLU A 63 30.75 -29.75 -0.35
C GLU A 63 29.24 -30.13 -0.54
N GLU A 64 28.60 -30.73 0.46
CA GLU A 64 27.18 -31.12 0.39
C GLU A 64 26.21 -29.93 0.37
N ARG A 65 26.62 -28.72 0.79
CA ARG A 65 25.78 -27.51 0.79
C ARG A 65 25.60 -26.86 -0.58
N PHE A 66 26.40 -27.23 -1.56
CA PHE A 66 26.38 -26.61 -2.89
C PHE A 66 25.22 -27.05 -3.79
N VAL A 67 24.71 -28.27 -3.64
CA VAL A 67 23.73 -28.88 -4.55
C VAL A 67 22.37 -28.15 -4.55
N GLY A 68 21.99 -27.46 -3.50
CA GLY A 68 20.72 -26.72 -3.41
C GLY A 68 20.78 -25.24 -3.86
N TYR A 69 21.96 -24.75 -4.22
CA TYR A 69 22.18 -23.33 -4.43
C TYR A 69 21.56 -22.78 -5.72
N GLU A 70 21.69 -23.46 -6.84
CA GLU A 70 21.13 -23.03 -8.12
C GLU A 70 19.60 -22.91 -8.06
N GLU A 71 18.94 -23.84 -7.37
CA GLU A 71 17.48 -23.80 -7.16
C GLU A 71 17.06 -22.59 -6.32
N ASN A 72 17.83 -22.27 -5.28
CA ASN A 72 17.57 -21.14 -4.38
C ASN A 72 17.76 -19.80 -5.10
N VAL A 73 18.83 -19.64 -5.89
CA VAL A 73 19.06 -18.42 -6.70
C VAL A 73 17.97 -18.20 -7.72
N GLN A 74 17.59 -19.25 -8.46
CA GLN A 74 16.49 -19.17 -9.44
C GLN A 74 15.16 -18.82 -8.77
N TRP A 75 14.94 -19.33 -7.57
CA TRP A 75 13.76 -19.06 -6.82
C TRP A 75 13.74 -17.59 -6.32
N THR A 76 14.84 -17.08 -5.78
CA THR A 76 15.00 -15.69 -5.36
C THR A 76 14.78 -14.73 -6.52
N GLN A 77 15.32 -15.03 -7.70
CA GLN A 77 15.08 -14.26 -8.92
C GLN A 77 13.59 -14.21 -9.28
N LYS A 78 12.89 -15.37 -9.24
CA LYS A 78 11.44 -15.41 -9.49
C LYS A 78 10.63 -14.59 -8.48
N LEU A 79 11.06 -14.55 -7.23
CA LEU A 79 10.42 -13.74 -6.19
C LEU A 79 10.66 -12.25 -6.43
N ILE A 80 11.88 -11.86 -6.76
CA ILE A 80 12.22 -10.48 -7.13
C ILE A 80 11.40 -10.05 -8.35
N ASP A 81 11.26 -10.90 -9.37
CA ASP A 81 10.44 -10.63 -10.55
C ASP A 81 8.96 -10.38 -10.20
N LYS A 82 8.41 -11.13 -9.23
CA LYS A 82 7.04 -10.90 -8.72
C LYS A 82 6.92 -9.56 -8.00
N ILE A 83 7.90 -9.21 -7.17
CA ILE A 83 7.90 -7.93 -6.45
C ILE A 83 8.04 -6.78 -7.44
N ASP A 84 8.93 -6.88 -8.43
CA ASP A 84 9.14 -5.88 -9.49
C ASP A 84 7.94 -5.69 -10.41
N ALA A 85 7.09 -6.69 -10.54
CA ALA A 85 5.82 -6.55 -11.27
C ALA A 85 4.78 -5.71 -10.50
N ILE A 86 4.90 -5.60 -9.18
CA ILE A 86 3.93 -4.93 -8.31
C ILE A 86 4.47 -3.58 -7.81
N TRP A 87 5.65 -3.56 -7.23
CA TRP A 87 6.22 -2.41 -6.53
C TRP A 87 6.23 -1.12 -7.38
N PRO A 88 6.71 -1.11 -8.65
CA PRO A 88 6.71 0.10 -9.47
C PRO A 88 5.33 0.59 -9.87
N THR A 89 4.27 -0.21 -9.69
CA THR A 89 2.90 0.20 -9.99
C THR A 89 2.26 1.00 -8.87
N LEU A 90 2.83 0.95 -7.67
CA LEU A 90 2.30 1.57 -6.47
C LEU A 90 2.91 2.96 -6.21
N PRO A 91 2.13 3.92 -5.68
CA PRO A 91 2.66 5.20 -5.27
C PRO A 91 3.58 5.04 -4.03
N PRO A 92 4.60 5.89 -3.85
CA PRO A 92 5.01 6.95 -4.78
C PRO A 92 5.86 6.43 -5.95
N TYR A 93 6.26 5.15 -5.96
CA TYR A 93 7.25 4.58 -6.88
C TYR A 93 6.81 4.58 -8.34
N ASN A 94 5.49 4.55 -8.61
CA ASN A 94 4.94 4.66 -9.97
C ASN A 94 5.20 6.01 -10.66
N ARG A 95 5.65 7.01 -9.90
CA ARG A 95 5.98 8.36 -10.39
C ARG A 95 7.44 8.73 -10.19
N LEU A 96 8.17 8.02 -9.35
CA LEU A 96 9.60 8.21 -9.18
C LEU A 96 10.32 7.59 -10.38
N ILE A 97 11.36 8.27 -10.89
CA ILE A 97 12.19 7.75 -11.99
C ILE A 97 12.79 6.44 -11.51
N GLN A 98 12.68 5.41 -12.35
CA GLN A 98 12.89 4.03 -11.95
C GLN A 98 14.38 3.67 -11.74
N PRO A 99 14.87 3.67 -10.52
CA PRO A 99 16.14 3.02 -10.18
C PRO A 99 15.99 1.49 -10.13
N HIS A 100 14.74 0.98 -10.06
CA HIS A 100 14.47 -0.44 -9.86
C HIS A 100 15.01 -1.34 -10.96
N GLN A 101 14.92 -0.92 -12.22
CA GLN A 101 15.41 -1.73 -13.34
C GLN A 101 16.93 -1.87 -13.28
N MET A 102 17.61 -0.80 -12.88
CA MET A 102 19.06 -0.76 -12.71
C MET A 102 19.49 -1.60 -11.49
N GLN A 103 18.81 -1.46 -10.33
CA GLN A 103 19.08 -2.29 -9.15
C GLN A 103 18.79 -3.77 -9.40
N ARG A 104 17.70 -4.07 -10.11
CA ARG A 104 17.34 -5.42 -10.52
C ARG A 104 18.41 -6.05 -11.38
N ASN A 105 18.89 -5.35 -12.41
CA ASN A 105 19.97 -5.84 -13.27
C ASN A 105 21.25 -6.07 -12.45
N LYS A 106 21.60 -5.16 -11.55
CA LYS A 106 22.75 -5.28 -10.64
C LYS A 106 22.62 -6.51 -9.75
N LEU A 107 21.48 -6.70 -9.09
CA LEU A 107 21.24 -7.87 -8.24
C LEU A 107 21.30 -9.17 -9.03
N ARG A 108 20.68 -9.21 -10.22
CA ARG A 108 20.70 -10.37 -11.11
C ARG A 108 22.13 -10.74 -11.52
N VAL A 109 22.93 -9.74 -11.90
CA VAL A 109 24.35 -9.94 -12.23
C VAL A 109 25.14 -10.46 -11.04
N CYS A 110 24.93 -9.89 -9.83
CA CYS A 110 25.61 -10.35 -8.62
C CYS A 110 25.26 -11.80 -8.28
N LEU A 111 23.96 -12.16 -8.32
CA LEU A 111 23.51 -13.52 -8.02
C LEU A 111 24.02 -14.53 -9.05
N THR A 112 24.02 -14.19 -10.34
CA THR A 112 24.55 -15.06 -11.38
C THR A 112 26.05 -15.28 -11.21
N ARG A 113 26.83 -14.22 -10.98
CA ARG A 113 28.29 -14.33 -10.75
C ARG A 113 28.63 -15.09 -9.49
N PHE A 114 27.83 -14.93 -8.43
CA PHE A 114 28.02 -15.72 -7.23
C PHE A 114 27.80 -17.21 -7.50
N SER A 115 26.78 -17.57 -8.29
CA SER A 115 26.57 -18.96 -8.75
C SER A 115 27.76 -19.48 -9.56
N ASP A 116 28.28 -18.68 -10.49
CA ASP A 116 29.40 -19.08 -11.35
C ASP A 116 30.73 -19.21 -10.60
N MET A 117 30.95 -18.41 -9.56
CA MET A 117 32.11 -18.55 -8.67
C MET A 117 32.10 -19.88 -7.91
N LEU A 118 30.91 -20.42 -7.62
CA LEU A 118 30.75 -21.70 -6.95
C LEU A 118 30.92 -22.90 -7.90
N ASP A 119 30.63 -22.72 -9.20
CA ASP A 119 30.63 -23.80 -10.21
C ASP A 119 31.98 -24.00 -10.93
N GLY A 120 32.98 -23.15 -10.69
CA GLY A 120 34.40 -23.30 -11.16
C GLY A 120 34.64 -23.41 -12.69
N ASP A 121 33.67 -23.88 -13.44
CA ASP A 121 33.87 -24.31 -14.86
C ASP A 121 33.20 -23.41 -15.91
N ARG A 122 32.42 -22.39 -15.54
CA ARG A 122 31.57 -21.66 -16.48
C ARG A 122 31.94 -20.19 -16.77
N THR A 123 33.06 -19.71 -16.30
CA THR A 123 33.42 -18.28 -16.30
C THR A 123 33.73 -17.65 -17.65
N ALA A 124 33.91 -18.45 -18.72
CA ALA A 124 34.35 -17.92 -20.02
C ALA A 124 33.20 -17.37 -20.90
N ASN A 125 31.95 -17.75 -20.72
CA ASN A 125 30.87 -17.50 -21.68
C ASN A 125 29.85 -16.43 -21.26
N LEU A 126 29.96 -15.80 -20.10
CA LEU A 126 28.92 -14.88 -19.57
C LEU A 126 29.01 -13.45 -20.10
N LEU A 127 30.13 -13.03 -20.60
CA LEU A 127 30.30 -11.67 -21.16
C LEU A 127 29.77 -11.54 -22.60
N ASP A 128 29.61 -12.65 -23.34
CA ASP A 128 29.20 -12.64 -24.76
C ASP A 128 27.68 -12.48 -25.00
N GLY A 129 26.86 -12.53 -23.95
CA GLY A 129 25.41 -12.51 -24.08
C GLY A 129 24.68 -11.34 -23.41
N MET A 130 25.37 -10.40 -22.78
CA MET A 130 24.77 -9.24 -22.15
C MET A 130 24.77 -8.04 -23.11
N GLU A 131 23.62 -7.66 -23.63
CA GLU A 131 23.40 -6.32 -24.17
C GLU A 131 23.52 -5.32 -23.00
N ILE A 132 24.67 -4.65 -22.95
CA ILE A 132 24.92 -3.54 -22.04
C ILE A 132 24.43 -2.31 -22.78
N ASP A 133 23.36 -1.67 -22.30
CA ASP A 133 22.95 -0.35 -22.76
C ASP A 133 24.08 0.63 -22.44
N GLU A 134 24.70 1.20 -23.47
CA GLU A 134 25.91 2.07 -23.38
C GLU A 134 25.62 3.45 -22.77
N GLU A 135 24.39 3.76 -22.34
CA GLU A 135 24.01 5.12 -21.90
C GLU A 135 24.05 5.37 -20.37
N ASP A 136 24.37 4.37 -19.56
CA ASP A 136 24.37 4.56 -18.10
C ASP A 136 25.79 4.70 -17.52
N ASP A 137 25.95 5.65 -16.60
CA ASP A 137 27.14 5.94 -15.73
C ASP A 137 27.59 4.71 -14.87
N ASP A 138 27.19 3.52 -15.23
CA ASP A 138 27.43 2.26 -14.53
C ASP A 138 28.81 1.65 -14.82
N GLU A 139 29.63 2.29 -15.67
CA GLU A 139 30.99 1.82 -15.98
C GLU A 139 31.84 1.65 -14.72
N ALA A 140 31.68 2.54 -13.75
CA ALA A 140 32.38 2.46 -12.45
C ALA A 140 31.88 1.28 -11.59
N TYR A 141 30.58 0.97 -11.61
CA TYR A 141 30.00 -0.15 -10.86
C TYR A 141 30.29 -1.48 -11.56
N LEU A 142 30.12 -1.55 -12.88
CA LEU A 142 30.52 -2.72 -13.68
C LEU A 142 32.02 -2.97 -13.59
N SER A 143 32.85 -1.92 -13.56
CA SER A 143 34.30 -2.08 -13.35
C SER A 143 34.63 -2.63 -11.96
N THR A 144 33.83 -2.32 -10.95
CA THR A 144 33.95 -2.90 -9.61
C THR A 144 33.54 -4.38 -9.62
N LEU A 145 32.44 -4.72 -10.31
CA LEU A 145 32.00 -6.13 -10.49
C LEU A 145 32.95 -6.94 -11.38
N VAL A 146 33.53 -6.35 -12.43
CA VAL A 146 34.54 -7.00 -13.30
C VAL A 146 35.83 -7.30 -12.52
N ARG A 147 36.12 -6.59 -11.43
CA ARG A 147 37.26 -6.90 -10.55
C ARG A 147 37.08 -8.20 -9.73
N PHE A 148 35.87 -8.74 -9.64
CA PHE A 148 35.67 -10.09 -9.12
C PHE A 148 36.11 -11.11 -10.16
N VAL A 149 37.41 -11.26 -10.31
CA VAL A 149 38.01 -12.40 -11.01
C VAL A 149 37.58 -13.67 -10.30
N PRO A 150 37.30 -14.77 -11.01
CA PRO A 150 36.99 -16.05 -10.38
C PRO A 150 37.99 -16.33 -9.26
N ILE A 151 37.50 -16.66 -8.09
CA ILE A 151 38.35 -17.14 -7.01
C ILE A 151 38.73 -18.54 -7.45
N ASP A 152 40.00 -18.75 -7.73
CA ASP A 152 40.53 -20.09 -7.95
C ASP A 152 40.51 -20.82 -6.61
N MET A 153 39.50 -21.68 -6.40
CA MET A 153 39.31 -22.42 -5.17
C MET A 153 40.42 -23.44 -4.94
N ASP A 154 41.00 -24.01 -6.03
CA ASP A 154 42.11 -24.93 -5.95
C ASP A 154 43.36 -24.23 -5.36
N TRP A 155 43.47 -22.95 -5.57
CA TRP A 155 44.57 -22.13 -5.09
C TRP A 155 44.54 -21.87 -3.58
N TYR A 156 43.36 -21.84 -2.97
CA TYR A 156 43.16 -21.63 -1.53
C TYR A 156 43.76 -22.79 -0.69
N TRP A 157 43.82 -23.98 -1.26
CA TRP A 157 44.28 -25.18 -0.57
C TRP A 157 45.76 -25.56 -0.80
N THR A 158 46.41 -24.97 -1.81
CA THR A 158 47.72 -25.47 -2.28
C THR A 158 48.92 -24.59 -1.93
N ASP A 159 48.77 -23.29 -1.68
CA ASP A 159 49.92 -22.40 -1.45
C ASP A 159 49.70 -21.40 -0.30
N GLY A 160 50.57 -21.51 0.69
CA GLY A 160 50.53 -20.78 1.97
C GLY A 160 50.79 -19.27 1.89
N ASP A 161 50.39 -18.57 0.82
CA ASP A 161 50.48 -17.12 0.71
C ASP A 161 49.28 -16.44 1.39
N SER A 162 49.46 -16.02 2.62
CA SER A 162 48.48 -15.40 3.47
C SER A 162 47.89 -14.09 2.88
N GLN A 163 48.63 -13.42 1.98
CA GLN A 163 48.18 -12.16 1.39
C GLN A 163 47.04 -12.39 0.36
N HIS A 164 47.18 -13.40 -0.52
CA HIS A 164 46.16 -13.75 -1.50
C HIS A 164 44.89 -14.29 -0.87
N ALA A 165 45.02 -15.07 0.20
CA ALA A 165 43.88 -15.54 0.98
C ALA A 165 43.07 -14.36 1.59
N MET A 166 43.79 -13.35 2.11
CA MET A 166 43.18 -12.15 2.67
C MET A 166 42.50 -11.31 1.59
N ASP A 167 43.11 -11.15 0.41
CA ASP A 167 42.55 -10.41 -0.72
C ASP A 167 41.27 -11.09 -1.25
N ASN A 168 41.23 -12.42 -1.33
CA ASN A 168 40.05 -13.18 -1.70
C ASN A 168 38.93 -13.04 -0.68
N LEU A 169 39.23 -13.11 0.61
CA LEU A 169 38.27 -12.88 1.69
C LEU A 169 37.65 -11.48 1.62
N ASN A 170 38.48 -10.47 1.38
CA ASN A 170 38.02 -9.09 1.22
C ASN A 170 37.06 -8.96 0.04
N ARG A 171 37.38 -9.54 -1.11
CA ARG A 171 36.51 -9.55 -2.30
C ARG A 171 35.17 -10.23 -2.05
N MET A 172 35.16 -11.38 -1.34
CA MET A 172 33.95 -12.06 -0.96
C MET A 172 33.09 -11.21 0.00
N ASN A 173 33.73 -10.55 0.96
CA ASN A 173 33.01 -9.65 1.86
C ASN A 173 32.37 -8.46 1.11
N GLU A 174 33.10 -7.88 0.14
CA GLU A 174 32.59 -6.82 -0.71
C GLU A 174 31.39 -7.30 -1.55
N LEU A 175 31.47 -8.51 -2.16
CA LEU A 175 30.36 -9.09 -2.90
C LEU A 175 29.15 -9.37 -1.99
N ASN A 176 29.35 -9.96 -0.82
CA ASN A 176 28.29 -10.20 0.16
C ASN A 176 27.62 -8.87 0.58
N GLN A 177 28.39 -7.82 0.79
CA GLN A 177 27.86 -6.49 1.12
C GLN A 177 27.05 -5.92 -0.05
N ALA A 178 27.55 -6.06 -1.28
CA ALA A 178 26.82 -5.59 -2.48
C ALA A 178 25.48 -6.33 -2.66
N ILE A 179 25.47 -7.65 -2.44
CA ILE A 179 24.22 -8.43 -2.50
C ILE A 179 23.26 -8.00 -1.38
N GLU A 180 23.75 -7.79 -0.17
CA GLU A 180 22.93 -7.29 0.95
C GLU A 180 22.32 -5.94 0.61
N ASP A 181 23.12 -5.00 0.13
CA ASP A 181 22.68 -3.65 -0.23
C ASP A 181 21.63 -3.68 -1.35
N LEU A 182 21.71 -4.62 -2.29
CA LEU A 182 20.75 -4.79 -3.37
C LEU A 182 19.47 -5.52 -2.93
N MET A 183 19.55 -6.48 -2.00
CA MET A 183 18.39 -7.22 -1.49
C MET A 183 17.62 -6.46 -0.41
N GLN A 184 18.31 -5.61 0.35
CA GLN A 184 17.71 -4.88 1.48
C GLN A 184 16.49 -4.03 1.07
N PRO A 185 16.44 -3.34 -0.08
CA PRO A 185 15.26 -2.63 -0.54
C PRO A 185 14.03 -3.51 -0.71
N TYR A 186 14.19 -4.74 -1.24
CA TYR A 186 13.09 -5.70 -1.40
C TYR A 186 12.56 -6.19 -0.05
N ILE A 187 13.47 -6.53 0.86
CA ILE A 187 13.13 -6.90 2.24
C ILE A 187 12.35 -5.76 2.91
N HIS A 188 12.82 -4.53 2.80
CA HIS A 188 12.18 -3.36 3.39
C HIS A 188 10.79 -3.12 2.81
N TRP A 189 10.62 -3.25 1.49
CA TRP A 189 9.32 -3.07 0.86
C TRP A 189 8.32 -4.14 1.32
N VAL A 190 8.72 -5.41 1.37
CA VAL A 190 7.86 -6.51 1.85
C VAL A 190 7.50 -6.31 3.33
N GLU A 191 8.45 -5.90 4.18
CA GLU A 191 8.20 -5.58 5.59
C GLU A 191 7.18 -4.44 5.75
N ASP A 192 7.29 -3.40 4.94
CA ASP A 192 6.40 -2.24 5.01
C ASP A 192 5.01 -2.59 4.47
N ALA A 193 4.91 -3.37 3.38
CA ALA A 193 3.64 -3.91 2.88
C ALA A 193 2.97 -4.83 3.93
N LEU A 194 3.75 -5.69 4.58
CA LEU A 194 3.26 -6.56 5.65
C LEU A 194 2.77 -5.74 6.87
N ARG A 195 3.48 -4.65 7.22
CA ARG A 195 3.04 -3.72 8.27
C ARG A 195 1.70 -3.07 7.94
N VAL A 196 1.46 -2.69 6.68
CA VAL A 196 0.17 -2.16 6.24
C VAL A 196 -0.93 -3.19 6.50
N LYS A 197 -0.72 -4.45 6.10
CA LYS A 197 -1.72 -5.52 6.28
C LYS A 197 -1.92 -5.93 7.74
N CYS A 198 -0.84 -6.08 8.51
CA CYS A 198 -0.93 -6.53 9.90
C CYS A 198 -1.36 -5.45 10.89
N CYS A 199 -0.96 -4.18 10.66
CA CYS A 199 -1.13 -3.10 11.65
C CYS A 199 -2.18 -2.09 11.21
N TYR A 200 -2.02 -1.45 10.03
CA TYR A 200 -2.94 -0.40 9.61
C TYR A 200 -4.31 -0.95 9.25
N GLU A 201 -4.39 -2.05 8.49
CA GLU A 201 -5.67 -2.68 8.16
C GLU A 201 -6.41 -3.07 9.45
N LYS A 202 -5.74 -3.75 10.38
CA LYS A 202 -6.30 -4.13 11.68
C LYS A 202 -6.72 -2.93 12.52
N LEU A 203 -5.89 -1.89 12.60
CA LEU A 203 -6.23 -0.66 13.33
C LEU A 203 -7.49 0.00 12.76
N LEU A 204 -7.59 0.09 11.43
CA LEU A 204 -8.70 0.75 10.74
C LEU A 204 -10.00 -0.08 10.78
N THR A 205 -9.92 -1.43 10.81
CA THR A 205 -11.11 -2.31 10.85
C THR A 205 -11.61 -2.54 12.26
N ASP A 206 -10.71 -2.83 13.20
CA ASP A 206 -11.07 -3.35 14.52
C ASP A 206 -11.15 -2.26 15.60
N TYR A 207 -10.39 -1.18 15.44
CA TYR A 207 -10.24 -0.17 16.47
C TYR A 207 -10.75 1.21 16.08
N LEU A 208 -10.48 1.69 14.86
CA LEU A 208 -10.92 3.00 14.43
C LEU A 208 -12.36 2.96 13.91
N HIS A 209 -13.31 2.99 14.83
CA HIS A 209 -14.74 2.99 14.50
C HIS A 209 -15.23 4.38 14.14
N ILE A 210 -15.11 4.77 12.89
CA ILE A 210 -15.63 6.03 12.38
C ILE A 210 -17.14 5.86 12.14
N LYS A 211 -17.94 6.25 13.12
CA LYS A 211 -19.42 6.28 13.02
C LYS A 211 -19.85 7.74 12.88
N HIS A 212 -20.64 8.04 11.85
CA HIS A 212 -21.40 9.28 11.64
C HIS A 212 -20.84 10.54 12.35
N GLY A 213 -19.71 11.06 11.85
CA GLY A 213 -19.11 12.27 12.38
C GLY A 213 -17.60 12.15 12.58
N PHE A 214 -16.98 13.28 12.89
CA PHE A 214 -15.56 13.34 13.17
C PHE A 214 -15.27 12.68 14.51
N LEU A 215 -14.22 11.85 14.55
CA LEU A 215 -13.66 11.37 15.81
C LEU A 215 -13.06 12.58 16.54
N THR A 216 -13.46 12.77 17.80
CA THR A 216 -12.77 13.73 18.65
C THR A 216 -11.38 13.21 19.01
N GLU A 217 -10.47 14.10 19.39
CA GLU A 217 -9.15 13.71 19.89
C GLU A 217 -9.23 12.70 21.05
N ALA A 218 -10.22 12.90 21.95
CA ALA A 218 -10.45 11.98 23.06
C ALA A 218 -10.93 10.58 22.60
N ASP A 219 -11.72 10.50 21.52
CA ASP A 219 -12.16 9.22 20.97
C ASP A 219 -10.99 8.51 20.28
N LEU A 220 -10.18 9.24 19.50
CA LEU A 220 -8.95 8.72 18.91
C LEU A 220 -8.02 8.19 20.00
N ALA A 221 -7.75 8.97 21.04
CA ALA A 221 -6.88 8.55 22.15
C ALA A 221 -7.36 7.25 22.81
N LYS A 222 -8.65 7.09 23.05
CA LYS A 222 -9.23 5.85 23.61
C LYS A 222 -9.05 4.65 22.68
N GLN A 223 -9.29 4.84 21.39
CA GLN A 223 -9.18 3.77 20.40
C GLN A 223 -7.72 3.34 20.20
N PHE A 224 -6.79 4.29 20.13
CA PHE A 224 -5.36 4.01 20.11
C PHE A 224 -4.87 3.33 21.40
N ALA A 225 -5.34 3.78 22.57
CA ALA A 225 -5.00 3.12 23.85
C ALA A 225 -5.45 1.65 23.86
N ALA A 226 -6.63 1.34 23.32
CA ALA A 226 -7.11 -0.03 23.18
C ALA A 226 -6.23 -0.85 22.23
N TYR A 227 -5.87 -0.29 21.06
CA TYR A 227 -4.97 -0.91 20.11
C TYR A 227 -3.60 -1.22 20.74
N PHE A 228 -2.93 -0.22 21.32
CA PHE A 228 -1.61 -0.40 21.91
C PHE A 228 -1.61 -1.37 23.10
N LYS A 229 -2.68 -1.41 23.90
CA LYS A 229 -2.80 -2.38 24.99
C LYS A 229 -2.85 -3.82 24.48
N THR A 230 -3.55 -4.05 23.39
CA THR A 230 -3.70 -5.40 22.80
C THR A 230 -2.49 -5.81 22.00
N GLU A 231 -1.89 -4.89 21.23
CA GLU A 231 -0.80 -5.18 20.29
C GLU A 231 0.60 -4.90 20.87
N SER A 232 0.72 -4.51 22.15
CA SER A 232 2.01 -4.20 22.81
C SER A 232 2.99 -5.37 22.84
N MET A 233 2.49 -6.62 22.70
CA MET A 233 3.28 -7.85 22.72
C MET A 233 3.79 -8.28 21.33
N ALA A 234 3.61 -7.48 20.28
CA ALA A 234 4.11 -7.83 18.96
C ALA A 234 5.64 -7.90 18.93
N ALA A 235 6.17 -9.13 18.84
CA ALA A 235 7.61 -9.37 18.93
C ALA A 235 8.39 -8.91 17.69
N MET A 236 7.74 -8.88 16.50
CA MET A 236 8.39 -8.53 15.24
C MET A 236 8.21 -7.05 14.90
N ALA A 237 9.27 -6.42 14.40
CA ALA A 237 9.29 -4.98 14.09
C ALA A 237 8.17 -4.55 13.09
N HIS A 238 7.87 -5.39 12.08
CA HIS A 238 6.80 -5.12 11.11
C HIS A 238 5.38 -5.25 11.68
N ARG A 239 5.21 -5.84 12.87
CA ARG A 239 3.93 -5.93 13.59
C ARG A 239 3.69 -4.74 14.51
N LYS A 240 4.58 -3.76 14.54
CA LYS A 240 4.40 -2.52 15.27
C LYS A 240 3.93 -1.43 14.31
N LEU A 241 2.96 -0.63 14.75
CA LEU A 241 2.44 0.49 13.95
C LEU A 241 3.54 1.53 13.68
N ASN A 242 4.31 1.89 14.71
CA ASN A 242 5.45 2.77 14.56
C ASN A 242 6.53 2.08 13.73
N GLY A 243 6.71 2.59 12.52
CA GLY A 243 7.77 2.17 11.60
C GLY A 243 9.15 2.72 12.00
N PRO A 244 10.13 2.61 11.10
CA PRO A 244 11.39 3.31 11.23
C PRO A 244 11.17 4.81 11.25
N ALA A 245 12.11 5.56 11.84
CA ALA A 245 12.06 7.02 11.86
C ALA A 245 12.49 7.60 10.49
N PRO A 246 12.06 8.82 10.13
CA PRO A 246 12.62 9.53 8.99
C PRO A 246 14.11 9.83 9.22
N LEU A 247 14.88 10.00 8.13
CA LEU A 247 16.31 10.32 8.22
C LEU A 247 16.55 11.75 8.73
N THR A 248 15.76 12.68 8.21
CA THR A 248 15.83 14.10 8.57
C THR A 248 14.42 14.67 8.70
N SER A 249 14.31 15.77 9.44
CA SER A 249 13.09 16.58 9.50
C SER A 249 13.44 18.05 9.66
N CYS A 250 12.83 18.92 8.88
CA CYS A 250 12.99 20.37 8.97
C CYS A 250 11.73 21.10 8.54
N HIS A 251 11.74 22.43 8.62
CA HIS A 251 10.72 23.27 8.02
C HIS A 251 11.39 24.12 6.94
N GLU A 252 10.74 24.19 5.79
CA GLU A 252 11.22 24.96 4.65
C GLU A 252 10.10 25.69 3.93
N VAL A 253 10.45 26.63 3.08
CA VAL A 253 9.51 27.32 2.20
C VAL A 253 9.51 26.61 0.85
N PHE A 254 8.36 26.09 0.47
CA PHE A 254 8.15 25.44 -0.82
C PHE A 254 7.22 26.26 -1.70
N THR A 255 7.54 26.31 -2.98
CA THR A 255 6.70 26.96 -4.00
C THR A 255 6.35 25.93 -5.07
N PRO A 256 5.14 25.40 -5.11
CA PRO A 256 4.71 24.48 -6.15
C PRO A 256 4.66 25.22 -7.51
N GLU A 257 4.79 24.46 -8.60
CA GLU A 257 4.75 25.02 -9.95
C GLU A 257 3.44 25.81 -10.18
N GLY A 258 3.56 27.09 -10.50
CA GLY A 258 2.44 27.99 -10.68
C GLY A 258 1.67 28.38 -9.41
N GLY A 259 2.15 28.02 -8.23
CA GLY A 259 1.53 28.31 -6.93
C GLY A 259 2.19 29.43 -6.14
N THR A 260 1.64 29.69 -4.96
CA THR A 260 2.20 30.64 -3.98
C THR A 260 3.12 29.91 -3.00
N PRO A 261 4.20 30.55 -2.52
CA PRO A 261 5.07 29.96 -1.51
C PRO A 261 4.34 29.74 -0.18
N PHE A 262 4.63 28.62 0.49
CA PHE A 262 4.12 28.30 1.82
C PHE A 262 5.20 27.60 2.67
N LEU A 263 5.03 27.67 3.99
CA LEU A 263 5.86 26.94 4.93
C LEU A 263 5.36 25.49 5.03
N CYS A 264 6.25 24.52 4.90
CA CYS A 264 5.93 23.10 5.01
C CYS A 264 6.87 22.38 5.98
N ALA A 265 6.41 21.26 6.53
CA ALA A 265 7.25 20.30 7.22
C ALA A 265 7.85 19.35 6.17
N SER A 266 9.14 19.21 6.18
CA SER A 266 9.94 18.51 5.17
C SER A 266 10.71 17.37 5.81
N TYR A 267 10.70 16.20 5.17
CA TYR A 267 11.30 14.97 5.67
C TYR A 267 11.99 14.21 4.56
N ASP A 268 13.16 13.63 4.88
CA ASP A 268 13.79 12.61 4.04
C ASP A 268 13.51 11.22 4.58
N PHE A 269 13.07 10.34 3.70
CA PHE A 269 12.75 8.96 4.01
C PHE A 269 13.60 8.00 3.18
N ASP A 270 14.12 6.97 3.81
CA ASP A 270 14.76 5.83 3.15
C ASP A 270 13.84 4.60 3.12
N ARG A 271 12.68 4.69 3.81
CA ARG A 271 11.70 3.61 3.90
C ARG A 271 10.27 4.14 3.77
N LEU A 272 9.48 3.38 3.02
CA LEU A 272 8.05 3.65 2.87
C LEU A 272 7.33 3.63 4.23
N GLY A 273 7.64 2.68 5.10
CA GLY A 273 6.99 2.55 6.40
C GLY A 273 7.18 3.76 7.31
N ALA A 274 8.32 4.46 7.20
CA ALA A 274 8.56 5.71 7.93
C ALA A 274 7.65 6.83 7.41
N PHE A 275 7.53 6.95 6.09
CA PHE A 275 6.63 7.90 5.45
C PHE A 275 5.16 7.63 5.80
N LEU A 276 4.70 6.36 5.66
CA LEU A 276 3.32 6.00 5.94
C LEU A 276 2.92 6.29 7.39
N TYR A 277 3.85 6.16 8.34
CA TYR A 277 3.60 6.48 9.73
C TYR A 277 3.36 7.98 9.93
N GLU A 278 4.23 8.84 9.40
CA GLU A 278 4.06 10.31 9.47
C GLU A 278 2.78 10.77 8.75
N ASP A 279 2.54 10.28 7.53
CA ASP A 279 1.36 10.65 6.73
C ASP A 279 0.06 10.19 7.39
N PHE A 280 0.06 9.01 8.03
CA PHE A 280 -1.11 8.46 8.69
C PHE A 280 -1.61 9.36 9.82
N PHE A 281 -0.74 9.77 10.73
CA PHE A 281 -1.14 10.62 11.85
C PHE A 281 -1.53 12.03 11.42
N ARG A 282 -0.87 12.58 10.40
CA ARG A 282 -1.25 13.85 9.80
C ARG A 282 -2.63 13.78 9.15
N GLY A 283 -2.87 12.74 8.36
CA GLY A 283 -4.17 12.51 7.75
C GLY A 283 -5.29 12.30 8.77
N LEU A 284 -5.02 11.60 9.89
CA LEU A 284 -5.98 11.47 10.98
C LEU A 284 -6.36 12.83 11.58
N ALA A 285 -5.39 13.72 11.81
CA ALA A 285 -5.63 15.04 12.37
C ALA A 285 -6.51 15.91 11.44
N GLU A 286 -6.34 15.73 10.12
CA GLU A 286 -7.10 16.47 9.09
C GLU A 286 -8.34 15.71 8.61
N HIS A 287 -8.70 14.60 9.26
CA HIS A 287 -9.85 13.75 8.92
C HIS A 287 -9.80 13.08 7.54
N TYR A 288 -8.61 12.88 6.99
CA TYR A 288 -8.35 12.07 5.80
C TYR A 288 -8.06 10.63 6.22
N ILE A 289 -9.07 9.76 6.20
CA ILE A 289 -8.97 8.43 6.81
C ILE A 289 -9.33 7.35 5.78
N PRO A 290 -8.47 6.34 5.59
CA PRO A 290 -8.82 5.20 4.76
C PRO A 290 -9.98 4.41 5.37
N LYS A 291 -10.96 4.05 4.54
CA LYS A 291 -12.12 3.26 4.93
C LYS A 291 -12.43 2.19 3.92
N GLN A 292 -12.88 1.02 4.39
CA GLN A 292 -13.31 -0.05 3.51
C GLN A 292 -14.75 0.16 3.03
N CYS A 293 -14.96 0.06 1.72
CA CYS A 293 -16.28 0.20 1.11
C CYS A 293 -17.17 -0.99 1.43
N SER A 294 -18.33 -0.74 2.03
CA SER A 294 -19.30 -1.80 2.39
C SER A 294 -19.94 -2.51 1.19
N ASN A 295 -19.74 -2.02 -0.05
CA ASN A 295 -20.28 -2.68 -1.25
C ASN A 295 -19.24 -3.53 -2.00
N CYS A 296 -18.04 -3.00 -2.25
CA CYS A 296 -17.02 -3.68 -3.04
C CYS A 296 -15.81 -4.18 -2.23
N GLY A 297 -15.74 -3.87 -0.93
CA GLY A 297 -14.63 -4.25 -0.06
C GLY A 297 -13.32 -3.49 -0.28
N LYS A 298 -13.20 -2.66 -1.31
CA LYS A 298 -11.99 -1.87 -1.58
C LYS A 298 -11.88 -0.71 -0.59
N TRP A 299 -10.65 -0.38 -0.24
CA TRP A 299 -10.34 0.80 0.57
C TRP A 299 -10.46 2.07 -0.27
N PHE A 300 -10.98 3.12 0.33
CA PHE A 300 -11.08 4.46 -0.24
C PHE A 300 -10.81 5.49 0.83
N LEU A 301 -10.36 6.67 0.43
CA LEU A 301 -10.08 7.77 1.33
C LEU A 301 -11.37 8.55 1.61
N ILE A 302 -11.69 8.74 2.90
CA ILE A 302 -12.73 9.69 3.31
C ILE A 302 -12.09 11.07 3.28
N ASP A 303 -12.67 11.96 2.49
CA ASP A 303 -12.31 13.36 2.42
C ASP A 303 -12.97 14.15 3.57
N ALA A 304 -12.27 15.17 4.07
CA ALA A 304 -12.68 15.99 5.20
C ALA A 304 -14.13 16.48 5.09
N GLY A 305 -15.02 15.93 5.88
CA GLY A 305 -16.41 16.36 6.01
C GLY A 305 -17.46 15.51 5.30
N ILE A 306 -17.11 14.55 4.49
CA ILE A 306 -18.07 13.67 3.79
C ILE A 306 -17.92 12.23 4.29
N TYR A 307 -18.67 11.90 5.36
CA TYR A 307 -18.76 10.53 5.80
C TYR A 307 -19.57 9.67 4.81
N SER A 308 -18.99 8.60 4.31
CA SER A 308 -19.66 7.61 3.47
C SER A 308 -19.22 6.19 3.83
N ASP A 309 -20.14 5.24 3.78
CA ASP A 309 -19.82 3.82 3.87
C ASP A 309 -19.46 3.22 2.50
N TYR A 310 -19.51 4.01 1.45
CA TYR A 310 -19.38 3.56 0.06
C TYR A 310 -18.47 4.47 -0.73
N CYS A 311 -17.59 3.87 -1.52
CA CYS A 311 -16.71 4.59 -2.42
C CYS A 311 -17.45 5.13 -3.67
N GLU A 312 -16.80 6.02 -4.39
CA GLU A 312 -17.28 6.53 -5.68
C GLU A 312 -16.66 5.80 -6.89
N ASN A 313 -15.96 4.69 -6.64
CA ASN A 313 -15.40 3.90 -7.73
C ASN A 313 -16.52 3.30 -8.60
N PRO A 314 -16.32 3.27 -9.93
CA PRO A 314 -17.25 2.62 -10.84
C PRO A 314 -17.36 1.13 -10.52
N LEU A 315 -18.53 0.57 -10.80
CA LEU A 315 -18.75 -0.88 -10.66
C LEU A 315 -18.07 -1.62 -11.81
N THR A 316 -17.59 -2.81 -11.54
CA THR A 316 -17.01 -3.71 -12.56
C THR A 316 -18.00 -4.12 -13.64
N GLU A 317 -19.29 -4.17 -13.29
CA GLU A 317 -20.38 -4.61 -14.20
C GLU A 317 -21.02 -3.45 -14.98
N ASP A 318 -20.92 -2.21 -14.48
CA ASP A 318 -21.54 -1.02 -15.08
C ASP A 318 -20.75 0.23 -14.66
N GLU A 319 -19.84 0.67 -15.51
CA GLU A 319 -18.97 1.83 -15.27
C GLU A 319 -19.72 3.16 -15.08
N THR A 320 -21.00 3.22 -15.48
CA THR A 320 -21.85 4.40 -15.29
C THR A 320 -22.40 4.54 -13.88
N LYS A 321 -22.26 3.50 -13.05
CA LYS A 321 -22.74 3.45 -11.67
C LYS A 321 -21.59 3.31 -10.68
N THR A 322 -21.65 4.08 -9.61
CA THR A 322 -20.68 3.96 -8.49
C THR A 322 -21.25 3.09 -7.36
N CYS A 323 -20.36 2.58 -6.52
CA CYS A 323 -20.74 1.87 -5.30
C CYS A 323 -21.74 2.66 -4.45
N ARG A 324 -21.51 3.97 -4.30
CA ARG A 324 -22.36 4.88 -3.55
C ARG A 324 -23.80 4.95 -4.12
N MET A 325 -23.91 5.07 -5.45
CA MET A 325 -25.23 5.13 -6.11
C MET A 325 -26.04 3.84 -5.94
N VAL A 326 -25.41 2.69 -6.16
CA VAL A 326 -26.09 1.38 -6.06
C VAL A 326 -26.46 1.04 -4.63
N SER A 327 -25.58 1.34 -3.69
CA SER A 327 -25.81 0.99 -2.28
C SER A 327 -26.83 1.88 -1.62
N ALA A 328 -26.90 3.16 -1.98
CA ALA A 328 -27.99 4.04 -1.54
C ALA A 328 -29.35 3.48 -1.99
N ARG A 329 -29.44 3.02 -3.24
CA ARG A 329 -30.66 2.39 -3.76
C ARG A 329 -30.98 1.08 -3.06
N LYS A 330 -30.00 0.17 -2.89
CA LYS A 330 -30.21 -1.10 -2.15
C LYS A 330 -30.68 -0.83 -0.71
N LYS A 331 -30.06 0.11 0.00
CA LYS A 331 -30.43 0.47 1.38
C LYS A 331 -31.87 1.00 1.44
N TYR A 332 -32.26 1.83 0.46
CA TYR A 332 -33.64 2.29 0.34
C TYR A 332 -34.63 1.15 0.02
N ASP A 333 -34.29 0.25 -0.91
CA ASP A 333 -35.14 -0.87 -1.29
C ASP A 333 -35.31 -1.87 -0.14
N THR A 334 -34.24 -2.12 0.65
CA THR A 334 -34.29 -2.96 1.85
C THR A 334 -35.19 -2.32 2.90
N LYS A 335 -35.00 -1.03 3.18
CA LYS A 335 -35.87 -0.28 4.11
C LYS A 335 -37.34 -0.31 3.70
N CYS A 336 -37.62 -0.19 2.41
CA CYS A 336 -38.96 -0.29 1.87
C CYS A 336 -39.58 -1.71 1.98
N LYS A 337 -38.74 -2.76 2.12
CA LYS A 337 -39.22 -4.14 2.30
C LYS A 337 -39.47 -4.48 3.76
N GLU A 338 -38.62 -3.99 4.66
CA GLU A 338 -38.61 -4.36 6.08
C GLU A 338 -39.50 -3.45 6.93
N ASP A 339 -39.67 -2.20 6.55
CA ASP A 339 -40.48 -1.21 7.30
C ASP A 339 -41.84 -1.00 6.61
N PRO A 340 -42.95 -1.37 7.27
CA PRO A 340 -44.29 -1.21 6.70
C PRO A 340 -44.64 0.25 6.33
N ILE A 341 -44.16 1.23 7.08
CA ILE A 341 -44.37 2.66 6.80
C ILE A 341 -43.71 3.03 5.46
N TRP A 342 -42.43 2.63 5.29
CA TRP A 342 -41.69 2.88 4.05
C TRP A 342 -42.24 2.10 2.87
N LEU A 343 -42.72 0.88 3.09
CA LEU A 343 -43.40 0.10 2.06
C LEU A 343 -44.63 0.81 1.50
N ILE A 344 -45.50 1.30 2.39
CA ILE A 344 -46.72 2.04 2.02
C ILE A 344 -46.37 3.37 1.32
N TYR A 345 -45.39 4.12 1.86
CA TYR A 345 -44.89 5.32 1.21
C TYR A 345 -44.44 5.06 -0.23
N ASN A 346 -43.59 4.06 -0.44
CA ASN A 346 -43.07 3.73 -1.77
C ASN A 346 -44.17 3.33 -2.76
N ARG A 347 -45.17 2.55 -2.29
CA ARG A 347 -46.33 2.20 -3.12
C ARG A 347 -47.19 3.42 -3.50
N ALA A 348 -47.45 4.30 -2.54
CA ALA A 348 -48.19 5.54 -2.79
C ALA A 348 -47.44 6.45 -3.76
N TYR A 349 -46.12 6.63 -3.52
CA TYR A 349 -45.26 7.44 -4.38
C TYR A 349 -45.28 6.95 -5.83
N LYS A 350 -45.06 5.64 -6.05
CA LYS A 350 -45.10 5.01 -7.39
C LYS A 350 -46.45 5.20 -8.07
N ALA A 351 -47.54 5.09 -7.33
CA ALA A 351 -48.90 5.28 -7.86
C ALA A 351 -49.15 6.72 -8.31
N HIS A 352 -48.74 7.73 -7.52
CA HIS A 352 -48.88 9.13 -7.86
C HIS A 352 -47.94 9.55 -8.99
N TYR A 353 -46.70 9.08 -8.97
CA TYR A 353 -45.75 9.29 -10.06
C TYR A 353 -46.26 8.73 -11.39
N ALA A 354 -46.89 7.55 -11.37
CA ALA A 354 -47.51 6.98 -12.57
C ALA A 354 -48.71 7.83 -13.07
N ARG A 355 -49.49 8.47 -12.15
CA ARG A 355 -50.56 9.42 -12.52
C ARG A 355 -49.95 10.68 -13.16
N TYR A 356 -48.85 11.17 -12.60
CA TYR A 356 -48.09 12.31 -13.15
C TYR A 356 -47.57 12.02 -14.57
N LEU A 357 -46.89 10.87 -14.77
CA LEU A 357 -46.40 10.46 -16.09
C LEU A 357 -47.53 10.33 -17.14
N LYS A 358 -48.71 9.85 -16.70
CA LYS A 358 -49.91 9.74 -17.56
C LYS A 358 -50.66 11.06 -17.73
N LYS A 359 -50.08 12.19 -17.33
CA LYS A 359 -50.66 13.54 -17.36
C LYS A 359 -52.02 13.66 -16.66
N LYS A 360 -52.30 12.77 -15.69
CA LYS A 360 -53.51 12.82 -14.84
C LYS A 360 -53.35 13.71 -13.61
N MET A 361 -52.14 14.21 -13.40
CA MET A 361 -51.73 15.10 -12.33
C MET A 361 -50.72 16.10 -12.86
N THR A 362 -50.84 17.38 -12.49
CA THR A 362 -49.87 18.42 -12.88
C THR A 362 -48.61 18.32 -12.04
N THR A 363 -47.52 18.93 -12.52
CA THR A 363 -46.23 18.98 -11.76
C THR A 363 -46.44 19.61 -10.38
N ALA A 364 -47.16 20.72 -10.29
CA ALA A 364 -47.42 21.40 -9.02
C ALA A 364 -48.22 20.51 -8.04
N GLN A 365 -49.24 19.78 -8.54
CA GLN A 365 -49.99 18.85 -7.70
C GLN A 365 -49.14 17.66 -7.19
N PHE A 366 -48.27 17.13 -8.07
CA PHE A 366 -47.39 16.07 -7.68
C PHE A 366 -46.37 16.51 -6.64
N GLU A 367 -45.76 17.68 -6.80
CA GLU A 367 -44.82 18.24 -5.84
C GLU A 367 -45.46 18.52 -4.47
N GLN A 368 -46.66 19.11 -4.48
CA GLN A 368 -47.43 19.38 -3.28
C GLN A 368 -47.74 18.08 -2.51
N TRP A 369 -48.25 17.07 -3.26
CA TRP A 369 -48.52 15.75 -2.70
C TRP A 369 -47.25 15.08 -2.16
N SER A 370 -46.14 15.16 -2.89
CA SER A 370 -44.87 14.57 -2.51
C SER A 370 -44.34 15.14 -1.18
N ARG A 371 -44.42 16.47 -1.01
CA ARG A 371 -44.03 17.13 0.26
C ARG A 371 -44.93 16.65 1.42
N TYR A 372 -46.23 16.63 1.19
CA TYR A 372 -47.20 16.16 2.17
C TYR A 372 -46.97 14.68 2.54
N ALA A 373 -46.71 13.83 1.55
CA ALA A 373 -46.44 12.41 1.79
C ALA A 373 -45.16 12.16 2.60
N VAL A 374 -44.12 12.98 2.42
CA VAL A 374 -42.89 12.94 3.25
C VAL A 374 -43.21 13.31 4.69
N GLU A 375 -43.94 14.41 4.91
CA GLU A 375 -44.30 14.87 6.25
C GLU A 375 -45.17 13.82 6.99
N LEU A 376 -46.15 13.27 6.30
CA LEU A 376 -47.02 12.22 6.85
C LEU A 376 -46.23 10.95 7.24
N ARG A 377 -45.23 10.57 6.43
CA ARG A 377 -44.35 9.47 6.73
C ARG A 377 -43.53 9.74 7.97
N GLU A 378 -42.97 10.95 8.14
CA GLU A 378 -42.19 11.33 9.33
C GLU A 378 -43.06 11.34 10.59
N GLN A 379 -44.31 11.78 10.51
CA GLN A 379 -45.27 11.71 11.61
C GLN A 379 -45.56 10.26 12.01
N ALA A 380 -45.74 9.37 11.04
CA ALA A 380 -45.94 7.93 11.29
C ALA A 380 -44.69 7.28 11.94
N VAL A 381 -43.48 7.63 11.47
CA VAL A 381 -42.21 7.15 12.04
C VAL A 381 -42.05 7.61 13.50
N ARG A 382 -42.45 8.86 13.81
CA ARG A 382 -42.41 9.40 15.18
C ARG A 382 -43.57 8.91 16.04
N LYS A 383 -44.52 8.11 15.49
CA LYS A 383 -45.72 7.62 16.15
C LYS A 383 -46.68 8.76 16.60
N GLU A 384 -46.64 9.88 15.91
CA GLU A 384 -47.57 11.01 16.11
C GLU A 384 -48.97 10.72 15.54
N ILE A 385 -49.05 9.81 14.55
CA ILE A 385 -50.29 9.26 13.98
C ILE A 385 -50.28 7.74 14.02
N SER A 386 -51.43 7.11 14.04
CA SER A 386 -51.54 5.65 13.99
C SER A 386 -51.18 5.12 12.58
N PHE A 387 -50.75 3.85 12.51
CA PHE A 387 -50.43 3.23 11.22
C PHE A 387 -51.67 3.14 10.31
N GLU A 388 -52.84 2.86 10.85
CA GLU A 388 -54.10 2.80 10.11
C GLU A 388 -54.45 4.17 9.52
N GLU A 389 -54.32 5.23 10.29
CA GLU A 389 -54.57 6.61 9.86
C GLU A 389 -53.59 7.04 8.77
N TYR A 390 -52.29 6.70 8.94
CA TYR A 390 -51.26 6.91 7.93
C TYR A 390 -51.63 6.24 6.60
N VAL A 391 -51.97 4.93 6.62
CA VAL A 391 -52.31 4.16 5.42
C VAL A 391 -53.56 4.72 4.68
N LEU A 392 -54.54 5.20 5.41
CA LEU A 392 -55.72 5.82 4.82
C LEU A 392 -55.47 7.21 4.21
N THR A 393 -54.62 7.96 4.86
CA THR A 393 -54.36 9.37 4.48
C THR A 393 -53.40 9.48 3.29
N ILE A 394 -52.35 8.67 3.23
CA ILE A 394 -51.34 8.76 2.17
C ILE A 394 -51.85 8.30 0.80
N LYS A 395 -52.95 7.57 0.75
CA LYS A 395 -53.57 7.09 -0.50
C LYS A 395 -54.45 8.14 -1.17
N LYS A 396 -54.89 9.13 -0.46
CA LYS A 396 -55.69 10.25 -0.96
C LYS A 396 -54.80 11.21 -1.79
#